data_97b0847c2ac6f8612c9a64737cf407f8
#
_entry.id   97b0847c2ac6f8612c9a64737cf407f8
#
_cell.length_a   1.000
_cell.length_b   1.000
_cell.length_c   1.000
_cell.angle_alpha   90.00
_cell.angle_beta   90.00
_cell.angle_gamma   90.00
#
_symmetry.space_group_name_H-M   'P 1'
#
loop_
_entity.id
_entity.type
_entity.pdbx_description
1 polymer ?
#
loop_
_entity_poly.entity_id
_entity_poly.type
_entity_poly.pdbx_seq_one_letter_code
_entity_poly.pdbx_strand_id
1 'polypeptide(L)'
;MDILEVKNLEVILKKNNKEIIKNISFSIGKNSCVGILGESGSGKSVTCKSILNILNDNFRVNGEIIFNGKNLIDCTEKEMKNIRGKQICMILQNPMTSFDPLFTIQNQMVETFLEHLDISSKEALDLAKESLEKMRMKEIDAVLKKYPHE
;
A
#
# COMPACT_ATOMS: atom_id res chain seq x y z
N MET A 1 -13.43 17.54 6.17
CA MET A 1 -12.36 17.07 7.08
C MET A 1 -11.48 16.12 6.25
N ASP A 2 -10.20 16.42 6.15
CA ASP A 2 -9.30 15.64 5.32
C ASP A 2 -8.91 14.35 6.02
N ILE A 3 -8.86 13.27 5.26
CA ILE A 3 -8.43 11.95 5.75
C ILE A 3 -6.91 11.81 5.68
N LEU A 4 -6.30 12.46 4.68
CA LEU A 4 -4.86 12.50 4.47
C LEU A 4 -4.42 13.95 4.16
N GLU A 5 -3.39 14.41 4.85
CA GLU A 5 -2.72 15.67 4.57
C GLU A 5 -1.23 15.42 4.38
N VAL A 6 -0.70 15.86 3.27
CA VAL A 6 0.74 15.84 2.96
C VAL A 6 1.22 17.29 3.00
N LYS A 7 2.21 17.59 3.85
CA LYS A 7 2.73 18.94 4.06
C LYS A 7 4.23 18.98 3.85
N ASN A 8 4.66 19.85 2.94
CA ASN A 8 6.06 20.11 2.63
C ASN A 8 6.89 18.83 2.44
N LEU A 9 6.29 17.84 1.77
CA LEU A 9 6.95 16.55 1.55
C LEU A 9 8.16 16.74 0.62
N GLU A 10 9.30 16.34 1.12
CA GLU A 10 10.56 16.25 0.38
C GLU A 10 11.09 14.81 0.45
N VAL A 11 11.58 14.30 -0.66
CA VAL A 11 12.24 13.00 -0.71
C VAL A 11 13.58 13.13 -1.40
N ILE A 12 14.64 12.74 -0.72
CA ILE A 12 16.02 12.89 -1.13
C ILE A 12 16.68 11.51 -1.22
N LEU A 13 17.34 11.24 -2.34
CA LEU A 13 18.19 10.05 -2.49
C LEU A 13 19.52 10.30 -1.78
N LYS A 14 19.81 9.57 -0.71
CA LYS A 14 20.98 9.79 0.17
C LYS A 14 22.32 9.68 -0.56
N LYS A 15 22.43 8.77 -1.54
CA LYS A 15 23.68 8.48 -2.25
C LYS A 15 24.34 9.72 -2.90
N ASN A 16 23.55 10.64 -3.41
CA ASN A 16 24.03 11.81 -4.14
C ASN A 16 23.30 13.11 -3.78
N ASN A 17 22.54 13.09 -2.67
CA ASN A 17 21.68 14.19 -2.23
C ASN A 17 20.71 14.70 -3.32
N LYS A 18 20.31 13.83 -4.25
CA LYS A 18 19.38 14.20 -5.30
C LYS A 18 17.97 14.32 -4.75
N GLU A 19 17.36 15.48 -4.89
CA GLU A 19 15.95 15.69 -4.59
C GLU A 19 15.06 15.00 -5.64
N ILE A 20 14.27 14.04 -5.19
CA ILE A 20 13.29 13.31 -6.01
C ILE A 20 11.93 14.00 -5.93
N ILE A 21 11.56 14.45 -4.75
CA ILE A 21 10.36 15.26 -4.50
C ILE A 21 10.80 16.53 -3.79
N LYS A 22 10.29 17.66 -4.31
CA LYS A 22 10.65 19.00 -3.85
C LYS A 22 9.42 19.68 -3.28
N ASN A 23 9.28 19.66 -1.97
CA ASN A 23 8.32 20.46 -1.20
C ASN A 23 6.89 20.44 -1.77
N ILE A 24 6.26 19.26 -1.83
CA ILE A 24 4.87 19.15 -2.27
C ILE A 24 3.92 19.11 -1.08
N SER A 25 2.75 19.73 -1.26
CA SER A 25 1.68 19.71 -0.26
C SER A 25 0.34 19.49 -0.96
N PHE A 26 -0.51 18.63 -0.40
CA PHE A 26 -1.87 18.39 -0.86
C PHE A 26 -2.68 17.70 0.25
N SER A 27 -4.00 17.69 0.10
CA SER A 27 -4.86 16.92 1.00
C SER A 27 -5.89 16.10 0.25
N ILE A 28 -6.41 15.07 0.91
CA ILE A 28 -7.47 14.20 0.40
C ILE A 28 -8.60 14.19 1.43
N GLY A 29 -9.77 14.68 1.01
CA GLY A 29 -10.98 14.66 1.82
C GLY A 29 -11.62 13.28 1.87
N LYS A 30 -12.51 13.05 2.83
CA LYS A 30 -13.33 11.83 2.86
C LYS A 30 -14.16 11.72 1.58
N ASN A 31 -14.27 10.51 1.04
CA ASN A 31 -15.05 10.19 -0.15
C ASN A 31 -14.63 11.01 -1.40
N SER A 32 -13.39 11.48 -1.44
CA SER A 32 -12.84 12.19 -2.59
C SER A 32 -11.81 11.34 -3.34
N CYS A 33 -11.54 11.73 -4.58
CA CYS A 33 -10.49 11.15 -5.40
C CYS A 33 -9.55 12.28 -5.86
N VAL A 34 -8.25 12.09 -5.67
CA VAL A 34 -7.22 13.05 -6.08
C VAL A 34 -6.32 12.41 -7.13
N GLY A 35 -6.16 13.08 -8.27
CA GLY A 35 -5.25 12.67 -9.33
C GLY A 35 -3.89 13.34 -9.21
N ILE A 36 -2.81 12.56 -9.24
CA ILE A 36 -1.43 13.05 -9.32
C ILE A 36 -0.94 12.90 -10.76
N LEU A 37 -0.76 14.03 -11.45
CA LEU A 37 -0.31 14.07 -12.83
C LEU A 37 1.16 14.50 -12.91
N GLY A 38 1.85 14.06 -13.94
CA GLY A 38 3.24 14.43 -14.21
C GLY A 38 3.93 13.45 -15.16
N GLU A 39 5.07 13.83 -15.67
CA GLU A 39 5.89 13.03 -16.59
C GLU A 39 6.44 11.76 -15.92
N SER A 40 6.97 10.82 -16.73
CA SER A 40 7.68 9.66 -16.20
C SER A 40 8.91 10.14 -15.40
N GLY A 41 9.10 9.56 -14.22
CA GLY A 41 10.21 9.95 -13.34
C GLY A 41 9.96 11.19 -12.47
N SER A 42 8.78 11.84 -12.54
CA SER A 42 8.45 13.03 -11.73
C SER A 42 8.21 12.77 -10.24
N GLY A 43 8.33 11.53 -9.77
CA GLY A 43 8.20 11.21 -8.35
C GLY A 43 6.82 10.69 -7.91
N LYS A 44 5.81 10.55 -8.80
CA LYS A 44 4.45 10.10 -8.44
C LYS A 44 4.43 8.83 -7.59
N SER A 45 5.10 7.78 -8.05
CA SER A 45 5.18 6.51 -7.31
C SER A 45 5.98 6.64 -6.02
N VAL A 46 6.97 7.52 -5.97
CA VAL A 46 7.74 7.81 -4.75
C VAL A 46 6.86 8.50 -3.74
N THR A 47 6.01 9.44 -4.16
CA THR A 47 5.00 10.09 -3.28
C THR A 47 4.07 9.07 -2.65
N CYS A 48 3.48 8.17 -3.44
CA CYS A 48 2.59 7.12 -2.92
C CYS A 48 3.32 6.18 -1.94
N LYS A 49 4.57 5.79 -2.26
CA LYS A 49 5.40 4.96 -1.37
C LYS A 49 5.78 5.68 -0.08
N SER A 50 5.99 7.01 -0.13
CA SER A 50 6.25 7.82 1.06
C SER A 50 5.05 7.82 2.01
N ILE A 51 3.82 7.92 1.49
CA ILE A 51 2.60 7.87 2.30
C ILE A 51 2.51 6.55 3.08
N LEU A 52 2.89 5.45 2.47
CA LEU A 52 2.89 4.14 3.12
C LEU A 52 4.16 3.86 3.96
N ASN A 53 5.11 4.79 3.97
CA ASN A 53 6.41 4.62 4.63
C ASN A 53 7.12 3.31 4.22
N ILE A 54 7.13 2.99 2.88
CA ILE A 54 7.74 1.79 2.30
C ILE A 54 8.92 2.09 1.39
N LEU A 55 9.44 3.31 1.45
CA LEU A 55 10.72 3.63 0.82
C LEU A 55 11.85 2.94 1.59
N ASN A 56 12.84 2.42 0.87
CA ASN A 56 14.01 1.81 1.48
C ASN A 56 14.94 2.87 2.10
N ASP A 57 15.94 2.42 2.87
CA ASP A 57 16.87 3.25 3.61
C ASP A 57 17.76 4.16 2.74
N ASN A 58 17.72 4.00 1.42
CA ASN A 58 18.42 4.90 0.50
C ASN A 58 17.76 6.27 0.37
N PHE A 59 16.54 6.42 0.85
CA PHE A 59 15.79 7.67 0.82
C PHE A 59 15.75 8.33 2.20
N ARG A 60 15.73 9.64 2.21
CA ARG A 60 15.37 10.48 3.36
C ARG A 60 14.07 11.18 3.02
N VAL A 61 13.10 11.07 3.90
CA VAL A 61 11.78 11.68 3.78
C VAL A 61 11.68 12.78 4.85
N ASN A 62 11.34 14.00 4.44
CA ASN A 62 11.11 15.15 5.28
C ASN A 62 9.68 15.68 5.04
N GLY A 63 9.18 16.50 5.97
CA GLY A 63 7.83 17.05 5.95
C GLY A 63 6.88 16.27 6.85
N GLU A 64 5.59 16.32 6.57
CA GLU A 64 4.56 15.63 7.35
C GLU A 64 3.60 14.88 6.42
N ILE A 65 3.20 13.69 6.84
CA ILE A 65 2.15 12.88 6.20
C ILE A 65 1.15 12.51 7.29
N ILE A 66 0.08 13.28 7.39
CA ILE A 66 -0.91 13.15 8.46
C ILE A 66 -2.09 12.34 7.95
N PHE A 67 -2.31 11.18 8.52
CA PHE A 67 -3.45 10.31 8.24
C PHE A 67 -4.32 10.15 9.49
N ASN A 68 -5.59 10.53 9.39
CA ASN A 68 -6.51 10.54 10.53
C ASN A 68 -5.91 11.23 11.78
N GLY A 69 -5.18 12.33 11.60
CA GLY A 69 -4.57 13.11 12.68
C GLY A 69 -3.22 12.56 13.19
N LYS A 70 -2.69 11.49 12.62
CA LYS A 70 -1.40 10.89 13.01
C LYS A 70 -0.35 11.08 11.90
N ASN A 71 0.84 11.57 12.24
CA ASN A 71 1.94 11.69 11.29
C ASN A 71 2.59 10.32 11.03
N LEU A 72 2.48 9.83 9.80
CA LEU A 72 2.96 8.51 9.41
C LEU A 72 4.49 8.41 9.33
N ILE A 73 5.19 9.54 9.13
CA ILE A 73 6.66 9.56 9.08
C ILE A 73 7.26 9.19 10.44
N ASP A 74 6.58 9.56 11.52
CA ASP A 74 7.04 9.32 12.90
C ASP A 74 6.58 7.95 13.45
N CYS A 75 5.80 7.21 12.67
CA CYS A 75 5.29 5.90 13.11
C CYS A 75 6.38 4.84 13.14
N THR A 76 6.36 4.05 14.19
CA THR A 76 7.14 2.81 14.27
C THR A 76 6.63 1.78 13.26
N GLU A 77 7.46 0.81 12.90
CA GLU A 77 7.05 -0.28 11.99
C GLU A 77 5.83 -1.06 12.53
N LYS A 78 5.77 -1.26 13.85
CA LYS A 78 4.61 -1.90 14.50
C LYS A 78 3.32 -1.12 14.31
N GLU A 79 3.37 0.20 14.35
CA GLU A 79 2.21 1.07 14.11
C GLU A 79 1.83 1.07 12.64
N MET A 80 2.82 1.10 11.74
CA MET A 80 2.58 1.04 10.29
C MET A 80 1.96 -0.30 9.85
N LYS A 81 2.29 -1.42 10.47
CA LYS A 81 1.63 -2.72 10.25
C LYS A 81 0.11 -2.66 10.49
N ASN A 82 -0.35 -1.88 11.46
CA ASN A 82 -1.78 -1.69 11.74
C ASN A 82 -2.49 -0.73 10.77
N ILE A 83 -1.73 -0.02 9.94
CA ILE A 83 -2.24 0.94 8.96
C ILE A 83 -2.22 0.34 7.57
N ARG A 84 -1.07 -0.24 7.17
CA ARG A 84 -0.89 -0.89 5.87
C ARG A 84 -1.80 -2.11 5.75
N GLY A 85 -2.47 -2.24 4.62
CA GLY A 85 -3.39 -3.35 4.33
C GLY A 85 -4.75 -3.25 5.02
N LYS A 86 -4.85 -2.53 6.13
CA LYS A 86 -6.09 -2.40 6.92
C LYS A 86 -6.79 -1.05 6.71
N GLN A 87 -6.04 0.03 6.69
CA GLN A 87 -6.57 1.39 6.59
C GLN A 87 -6.14 2.08 5.28
N ILE A 88 -4.91 1.81 4.83
CA ILE A 88 -4.37 2.29 3.56
C ILE A 88 -3.84 1.10 2.78
N CYS A 89 -4.30 0.95 1.53
CA CYS A 89 -3.81 -0.06 0.60
C CYS A 89 -3.17 0.62 -0.62
N MET A 90 -2.26 -0.07 -1.29
CA MET A 90 -1.63 0.38 -2.52
C MET A 90 -1.77 -0.68 -3.60
N ILE A 91 -2.23 -0.28 -4.78
CA ILE A 91 -2.19 -1.12 -5.98
C ILE A 91 -0.97 -0.67 -6.78
N LEU A 92 -0.04 -1.59 -7.03
CA LEU A 92 1.17 -1.32 -7.80
C LEU A 92 0.88 -1.28 -9.31
N GLN A 93 1.69 -0.55 -10.05
CA GLN A 93 1.61 -0.46 -11.51
C GLN A 93 1.77 -1.84 -12.19
N ASN A 94 2.59 -2.70 -11.63
CA ASN A 94 2.70 -4.10 -12.02
C ASN A 94 2.33 -5.00 -10.83
N PRO A 95 1.04 -5.37 -10.67
CA PRO A 95 0.57 -6.12 -9.51
C PRO A 95 1.20 -7.51 -9.39
N MET A 96 1.64 -8.10 -10.50
CA MET A 96 2.30 -9.42 -10.50
C MET A 96 3.61 -9.43 -9.70
N THR A 97 4.30 -8.29 -9.61
CA THR A 97 5.54 -8.18 -8.80
C THR A 97 5.29 -8.14 -7.29
N SER A 98 4.03 -8.04 -6.86
CA SER A 98 3.65 -8.03 -5.46
C SER A 98 3.41 -9.43 -4.91
N PHE A 99 3.19 -10.39 -5.80
CA PHE A 99 2.98 -11.78 -5.43
C PHE A 99 4.31 -12.53 -5.32
N ASP A 100 4.41 -13.40 -4.32
CA ASP A 100 5.49 -14.38 -4.26
C ASP A 100 5.16 -15.55 -5.22
N PRO A 101 5.97 -15.80 -6.24
CA PRO A 101 5.71 -16.86 -7.22
C PRO A 101 5.75 -18.28 -6.65
N LEU A 102 6.28 -18.46 -5.44
CA LEU A 102 6.43 -19.76 -4.77
C LEU A 102 5.18 -20.19 -3.99
N PHE A 103 4.24 -19.28 -3.76
CA PHE A 103 3.02 -19.54 -3.00
C PHE A 103 1.78 -19.39 -3.88
N THR A 104 0.77 -20.21 -3.61
CA THR A 104 -0.52 -20.12 -4.30
C THR A 104 -1.26 -18.84 -3.93
N ILE A 105 -2.23 -18.45 -4.76
CA ILE A 105 -3.12 -17.31 -4.48
C ILE A 105 -3.82 -17.50 -3.13
N GLN A 106 -4.29 -18.71 -2.83
CA GLN A 106 -4.90 -19.03 -1.54
C GLN A 106 -3.98 -18.72 -0.36
N ASN A 107 -2.73 -19.18 -0.42
CA ASN A 107 -1.79 -18.99 0.68
C ASN A 107 -1.58 -17.52 0.98
N GLN A 108 -1.36 -16.70 -0.05
CA GLN A 108 -1.10 -15.28 0.09
C GLN A 108 -2.33 -14.48 0.54
N MET A 109 -3.52 -14.84 0.07
CA MET A 109 -4.76 -14.21 0.53
C MET A 109 -5.08 -14.56 1.98
N VAL A 110 -4.96 -15.84 2.35
CA VAL A 110 -5.21 -16.30 3.72
C VAL A 110 -4.22 -15.65 4.68
N GLU A 111 -2.92 -15.62 4.35
CA GLU A 111 -1.89 -14.96 5.15
C GLU A 111 -2.22 -13.48 5.40
N THR A 112 -2.67 -12.76 4.36
CA THR A 112 -3.08 -11.36 4.49
C THR A 112 -4.21 -11.17 5.50
N PHE A 113 -5.23 -12.04 5.50
CA PHE A 113 -6.32 -11.96 6.47
C PHE A 113 -5.86 -12.29 7.89
N LEU A 114 -5.03 -13.32 8.04
CA LEU A 114 -4.50 -13.73 9.35
C LEU A 114 -3.56 -12.68 9.98
N GLU A 115 -2.82 -11.91 9.17
CA GLU A 115 -1.98 -10.81 9.67
C GLU A 115 -2.81 -9.67 10.29
N HIS A 116 -4.03 -9.46 9.80
CA HIS A 116 -4.84 -8.30 10.17
C HIS A 116 -6.06 -8.62 11.03
N LEU A 117 -6.49 -9.87 11.09
CA LEU A 117 -7.70 -10.30 11.79
C LEU A 117 -7.38 -11.46 12.73
N ASP A 118 -8.03 -11.47 13.88
CA ASP A 118 -7.95 -12.58 14.85
C ASP A 118 -9.01 -13.63 14.49
N ILE A 119 -8.72 -14.42 13.47
CA ILE A 119 -9.62 -15.43 12.90
C ILE A 119 -8.88 -16.73 12.61
N SER A 120 -9.61 -17.83 12.44
CA SER A 120 -9.05 -19.10 12.01
C SER A 120 -8.67 -19.12 10.52
N SER A 121 -7.76 -20.01 10.11
CA SER A 121 -7.41 -20.20 8.70
C SER A 121 -8.60 -20.57 7.81
N LYS A 122 -9.62 -21.23 8.38
CA LYS A 122 -10.85 -21.57 7.67
C LYS A 122 -11.66 -20.31 7.37
N GLU A 123 -11.87 -19.46 8.37
CA GLU A 123 -12.57 -18.18 8.20
C GLU A 123 -11.82 -17.26 7.23
N ALA A 124 -10.49 -17.22 7.29
CA ALA A 124 -9.66 -16.48 6.34
C ALA A 124 -9.85 -16.98 4.90
N LEU A 125 -9.95 -18.30 4.69
CA LEU A 125 -10.23 -18.88 3.38
C LEU A 125 -11.63 -18.52 2.87
N ASP A 126 -12.63 -18.55 3.75
CA ASP A 126 -14.00 -18.17 3.40
C ASP A 126 -14.06 -16.68 3.00
N LEU A 127 -13.36 -15.79 3.71
CA LEU A 127 -13.22 -14.38 3.34
C LEU A 127 -12.49 -14.18 2.01
N ALA A 128 -11.46 -14.99 1.72
CA ALA A 128 -10.77 -14.95 0.45
C ALA A 128 -11.72 -15.30 -0.70
N LYS A 129 -12.52 -16.35 -0.56
CA LYS A 129 -13.54 -16.74 -1.53
C LYS A 129 -14.60 -15.65 -1.74
N GLU A 130 -15.16 -15.13 -0.67
CA GLU A 130 -16.12 -14.02 -0.71
C GLU A 130 -15.57 -12.78 -1.42
N SER A 131 -14.29 -12.46 -1.19
CA SER A 131 -13.62 -11.33 -1.85
C SER A 131 -13.51 -11.52 -3.35
N LEU A 132 -13.18 -12.74 -3.82
CA LEU A 132 -13.10 -13.08 -5.23
C LEU A 132 -14.51 -13.12 -5.89
N GLU A 133 -15.52 -13.58 -5.16
CA GLU A 133 -16.92 -13.53 -5.60
C GLU A 133 -17.40 -12.10 -5.84
N LYS A 134 -17.11 -11.19 -4.90
CA LYS A 134 -17.40 -9.74 -5.04
C LYS A 134 -16.74 -9.14 -6.28
N MET A 135 -15.57 -9.64 -6.67
CA MET A 135 -14.88 -9.26 -7.91
C MET A 135 -15.44 -9.99 -9.15
N ARG A 136 -16.50 -10.79 -9.01
CA ARG A 136 -17.14 -11.57 -10.08
C ARG A 136 -16.19 -12.57 -10.77
N MET A 137 -15.19 -13.06 -10.04
CA MET A 137 -14.32 -14.10 -10.54
C MET A 137 -15.08 -15.43 -10.68
N LYS A 138 -14.78 -16.17 -11.74
CA LYS A 138 -15.31 -17.51 -11.97
C LYS A 138 -14.31 -18.55 -11.46
N GLU A 139 -14.81 -19.77 -11.20
CA GLU A 139 -13.97 -20.91 -10.82
C GLU A 139 -13.02 -20.63 -9.65
N ILE A 140 -13.54 -19.96 -8.61
CA ILE A 140 -12.76 -19.43 -7.47
C ILE A 140 -11.89 -20.51 -6.84
N ASP A 141 -12.39 -21.73 -6.61
CA ASP A 141 -11.61 -22.82 -6.02
C ASP A 141 -10.44 -23.26 -6.92
N ALA A 142 -10.57 -23.14 -8.23
CA ALA A 142 -9.49 -23.41 -9.17
C ALA A 142 -8.45 -22.25 -9.14
N VAL A 143 -8.92 -21.01 -9.14
CA VAL A 143 -8.05 -19.81 -9.05
C VAL A 143 -7.23 -19.80 -7.77
N LEU A 144 -7.83 -20.11 -6.64
CA LEU A 144 -7.14 -20.13 -5.35
C LEU A 144 -5.98 -21.15 -5.30
N LYS A 145 -6.08 -22.25 -6.04
CA LYS A 145 -5.02 -23.28 -6.10
C LYS A 145 -3.89 -22.95 -7.06
N LYS A 146 -4.06 -21.94 -7.90
CA LYS A 146 -3.04 -21.52 -8.88
C LYS A 146 -1.93 -20.70 -8.22
N TYR A 147 -0.79 -20.70 -8.89
CA TYR A 147 0.29 -19.78 -8.62
C TYR A 147 0.06 -18.46 -9.36
N PRO A 148 0.67 -17.35 -8.92
CA PRO A 148 0.45 -16.03 -9.53
C PRO A 148 0.72 -15.96 -11.04
N HIS A 149 1.59 -16.81 -11.57
CA HIS A 149 1.98 -16.82 -12.98
C HIS A 149 1.09 -17.70 -13.88
N GLU A 150 0.09 -18.39 -13.35
CA GLU A 150 -0.87 -19.24 -14.06
C GLU A 150 -2.20 -18.51 -14.30
#